data_e1c6b8afd33f433c667dc0a1e4655af0
#
_entry.id   e1c6b8afd33f433c667dc0a1e4655af0
#
_cell.length_a   1.000
_cell.length_b   1.000
_cell.length_c   1.000
_cell.angle_alpha   90.00
_cell.angle_beta   90.00
_cell.angle_gamma   90.00
#
_symmetry.space_group_name_H-M   'P 1'
#
loop_
_entity.id
_entity.type
_entity.pdbx_description
1 polymer ?
#
loop_
_entity_poly.entity_id
_entity_poly.type
_entity_poly.pdbx_seq_one_letter_code
_entity_poly.pdbx_strand_id
1 'polypeptide(L)'
;MNYLAFWAKKKAMPSMLIDDIYQQCIERIITAKRILLVTHISPDGDALGSLCFMMAWLDMLQKPYSAYTAGPLPSTLSFLPGYDLICLDKKDLPVSECDLIISLDCGNVATRATTNNHN
;
A
#
# COMPACT_ATOMS: atom_id res chain seq x y z
N MET A 1 -0.55 21.63 -8.69
CA MET A 1 0.38 22.02 -7.63
C MET A 1 1.27 20.84 -7.27
N ASN A 2 2.55 21.10 -7.12
CA ASN A 2 3.52 20.02 -6.91
C ASN A 2 3.89 19.90 -5.41
N TYR A 3 3.09 19.15 -4.66
CA TYR A 3 3.36 18.86 -3.25
C TYR A 3 4.70 18.14 -3.07
N LEU A 4 5.11 17.35 -4.04
CA LEU A 4 6.31 16.54 -3.95
C LEU A 4 7.56 17.42 -3.99
N ALA A 5 7.60 18.40 -4.86
CA ALA A 5 8.71 19.35 -4.93
C ALA A 5 8.82 20.18 -3.65
N PHE A 6 7.70 20.61 -3.09
CA PHE A 6 7.67 21.33 -1.82
C PHE A 6 8.22 20.48 -0.67
N TRP A 7 7.80 19.21 -0.60
CA TRP A 7 8.25 18.28 0.43
C TRP A 7 9.75 17.97 0.29
N ALA A 8 10.22 17.79 -0.93
CA ALA A 8 11.64 17.54 -1.21
C ALA A 8 12.53 18.67 -0.71
N LYS A 9 12.13 19.91 -0.94
CA LYS A 9 12.86 21.07 -0.44
C LYS A 9 12.98 21.08 1.08
N LYS A 10 11.92 20.69 1.78
CA LYS A 10 11.92 20.59 3.24
C LYS A 10 12.82 19.49 3.76
N LYS A 11 13.02 18.43 3.00
CA LYS A 11 13.90 17.32 3.37
C LYS A 11 15.36 17.54 3.00
N ALA A 12 15.72 18.70 2.44
CA ALA A 12 17.07 19.04 2.00
C ALA A 12 17.63 18.04 0.98
N MET A 13 16.75 17.36 0.21
CA MET A 13 17.12 16.47 -0.88
C MET A 13 17.00 17.20 -2.22
N PRO A 14 17.76 16.79 -3.25
CA PRO A 14 17.55 17.36 -4.58
C PRO A 14 16.10 17.15 -5.03
N SER A 15 15.37 18.23 -5.24
CA SER A 15 13.95 18.15 -5.61
C SER A 15 13.73 17.38 -6.90
N MET A 16 14.69 17.46 -7.84
CA MET A 16 14.61 16.74 -9.12
C MET A 16 14.65 15.22 -8.92
N LEU A 17 15.49 14.72 -7.99
CA LEU A 17 15.57 13.29 -7.70
C LEU A 17 14.26 12.77 -7.09
N ILE A 18 13.69 13.51 -6.14
CA ILE A 18 12.44 13.11 -5.49
C ILE A 18 11.27 13.17 -6.47
N ASP A 19 11.20 14.23 -7.27
CA ASP A 19 10.15 14.35 -8.28
C ASP A 19 10.20 13.19 -9.27
N ASP A 20 11.39 12.75 -9.67
CA ASP A 20 11.56 11.63 -10.59
C ASP A 20 11.07 10.32 -9.96
N ILE A 21 11.43 10.07 -8.71
CA ILE A 21 11.00 8.87 -7.99
C ILE A 21 9.48 8.83 -7.85
N TYR A 22 8.88 9.93 -7.41
CA TYR A 22 7.44 10.00 -7.25
C TYR A 22 6.70 9.90 -8.57
N GLN A 23 7.25 10.50 -9.62
CA GLN A 23 6.68 10.40 -10.95
C GLN A 23 6.65 8.95 -11.43
N GLN A 24 7.72 8.21 -11.21
CA GLN A 24 7.77 6.79 -11.54
C GLN A 24 6.76 5.98 -10.74
N CYS A 25 6.60 6.27 -9.45
CA CYS A 25 5.60 5.59 -8.62
C CYS A 25 4.19 5.83 -9.14
N ILE A 26 3.87 7.08 -9.45
CA ILE A 26 2.56 7.45 -9.98
C ILE A 26 2.29 6.76 -11.31
N GLU A 27 3.28 6.75 -12.20
CA GLU A 27 3.14 6.09 -13.49
C GLU A 27 2.89 4.60 -13.35
N ARG A 28 3.59 3.92 -12.43
CA ARG A 28 3.37 2.50 -12.17
C ARG A 28 1.96 2.22 -11.65
N ILE A 29 1.47 3.08 -10.77
CA ILE A 29 0.12 2.94 -10.23
C ILE A 29 -0.92 3.14 -11.33
N ILE A 30 -0.76 4.17 -12.13
CA ILE A 30 -1.72 4.50 -13.20
C ILE A 30 -1.75 3.42 -14.27
N THR A 31 -0.59 2.86 -14.62
CA THR A 31 -0.49 1.85 -15.68
C THR A 31 -0.77 0.43 -15.22
N ALA A 32 -0.78 0.17 -13.91
CA ALA A 32 -1.06 -1.15 -13.38
C ALA A 32 -2.49 -1.58 -13.71
N LYS A 33 -2.68 -2.85 -14.01
CA LYS A 33 -4.01 -3.41 -14.27
C LYS A 33 -4.73 -3.76 -12.97
N ARG A 34 -4.01 -4.33 -12.03
CA ARG A 34 -4.54 -4.65 -10.70
C ARG A 34 -3.41 -4.57 -9.68
N ILE A 35 -3.69 -3.92 -8.56
CA ILE A 35 -2.70 -3.64 -7.53
C ILE A 35 -2.97 -4.48 -6.30
N LEU A 36 -1.92 -5.04 -5.71
CA LEU A 36 -1.97 -5.68 -4.40
C LEU A 36 -1.37 -4.75 -3.36
N LEU A 37 -2.16 -4.37 -2.38
CA LEU A 37 -1.72 -3.58 -1.23
C LEU A 37 -1.44 -4.52 -0.07
N VAL A 38 -0.27 -4.41 0.54
CA VAL A 38 0.10 -5.24 1.68
C VAL A 38 0.68 -4.39 2.80
N THR A 39 0.49 -4.85 4.04
CA THR A 39 1.14 -4.28 5.21
C THR A 39 1.65 -5.39 6.12
N HIS A 40 2.31 -5.04 7.22
CA HIS A 40 2.93 -6.03 8.11
C HIS A 40 1.90 -6.84 8.89
N ILE A 41 2.36 -7.95 9.45
CA ILE A 41 1.56 -8.86 10.30
C ILE A 41 1.08 -8.11 11.53
N SER A 42 -0.16 -8.39 11.95
CA SER A 42 -0.78 -7.75 13.13
C SER A 42 -0.68 -6.22 13.06
N PRO A 43 -1.32 -5.62 12.06
CA PRO A 43 -1.13 -4.20 11.79
C PRO A 43 -1.67 -3.31 12.90
N ASP A 44 -0.94 -2.24 13.17
CA ASP A 44 -1.33 -1.19 14.10
C ASP A 44 -2.13 -0.08 13.39
N GLY A 45 -2.38 1.02 14.11
CA GLY A 45 -3.14 2.14 13.56
C GLY A 45 -2.48 2.78 12.36
N ASP A 46 -1.14 2.91 12.37
CA ASP A 46 -0.38 3.47 11.25
C ASP A 46 -0.51 2.58 10.01
N ALA A 47 -0.33 1.28 10.17
CA ALA A 47 -0.41 0.33 9.07
C ALA A 47 -1.81 0.30 8.47
N LEU A 48 -2.84 0.20 9.31
CA LEU A 48 -4.23 0.16 8.84
C LEU A 48 -4.68 1.49 8.26
N GLY A 49 -4.28 2.58 8.86
CA GLY A 49 -4.60 3.92 8.34
C GLY A 49 -4.01 4.12 6.94
N SER A 50 -2.75 3.74 6.76
CA SER A 50 -2.09 3.82 5.45
C SER A 50 -2.76 2.91 4.43
N LEU A 51 -3.09 1.69 4.82
CA LEU A 51 -3.73 0.72 3.94
C LEU A 51 -5.11 1.22 3.50
N CYS A 52 -5.94 1.64 4.44
CA CYS A 52 -7.28 2.13 4.14
C CYS A 52 -7.26 3.42 3.32
N PHE A 53 -6.28 4.30 3.57
CA PHE A 53 -6.09 5.50 2.75
C PHE A 53 -5.79 5.13 1.29
N MET A 54 -4.87 4.20 1.09
CA MET A 54 -4.54 3.76 -0.27
C MET A 54 -5.72 3.10 -0.97
N MET A 55 -6.48 2.29 -0.22
CA MET A 55 -7.70 1.68 -0.76
C MET A 55 -8.68 2.75 -1.25
N ALA A 56 -8.93 3.77 -0.43
CA ALA A 56 -9.83 4.86 -0.80
C ALA A 56 -9.31 5.64 -2.01
N TRP A 57 -8.01 5.89 -2.07
CA TRP A 57 -7.41 6.60 -3.19
C TRP A 57 -7.52 5.81 -4.50
N LEU A 58 -7.25 4.50 -4.45
CA LEU A 58 -7.40 3.65 -5.62
C LEU A 58 -8.86 3.54 -6.07
N ASP A 59 -9.80 3.54 -5.13
CA ASP A 59 -11.22 3.61 -5.46
C ASP A 59 -11.55 4.89 -6.23
N MET A 60 -11.00 6.02 -5.79
CA MET A 60 -11.19 7.29 -6.49
C MET A 60 -10.63 7.25 -7.91
N LEU A 61 -9.51 6.55 -8.12
CA LEU A 61 -8.90 6.38 -9.43
C LEU A 61 -9.58 5.30 -10.26
N GLN A 62 -10.59 4.62 -9.70
CA GLN A 62 -11.25 3.47 -10.32
C GLN A 62 -10.26 2.37 -10.71
N LYS A 63 -9.23 2.17 -9.86
CA LYS A 63 -8.19 1.18 -10.08
C LYS A 63 -8.51 -0.08 -9.29
N PRO A 64 -8.60 -1.25 -9.95
CA PRO A 64 -8.83 -2.51 -9.22
C PRO A 64 -7.67 -2.83 -8.28
N TYR A 65 -7.99 -3.26 -7.08
CA TYR A 65 -6.99 -3.63 -6.10
C TYR A 65 -7.48 -4.75 -5.19
N SER A 66 -6.55 -5.37 -4.48
CA SER A 66 -6.79 -6.22 -3.33
C SER A 66 -5.91 -5.73 -2.20
N ALA A 67 -6.41 -5.81 -0.96
CA ALA A 67 -5.67 -5.40 0.23
C ALA A 67 -5.50 -6.61 1.13
N TYR A 68 -4.29 -6.82 1.63
CA TYR A 68 -3.96 -7.99 2.44
C TYR A 68 -3.07 -7.65 3.62
N THR A 69 -3.34 -8.28 4.74
CA THR A 69 -2.43 -8.36 5.87
C THR A 69 -2.63 -9.71 6.57
N ALA A 70 -1.56 -10.25 7.14
CA ALA A 70 -1.64 -11.47 7.94
C ALA A 70 -1.91 -11.11 9.39
N GLY A 71 -2.68 -11.96 10.06
CA GLY A 71 -2.97 -11.81 11.46
C GLY A 71 -4.20 -10.98 11.74
N PRO A 72 -4.63 -10.94 13.01
CA PRO A 72 -5.90 -10.32 13.32
C PRO A 72 -5.87 -8.81 13.17
N LEU A 73 -6.99 -8.26 12.73
CA LEU A 73 -7.18 -6.81 12.70
C LEU A 73 -7.65 -6.33 14.08
N PRO A 74 -7.14 -5.20 14.58
CA PRO A 74 -7.65 -4.65 15.83
C PRO A 74 -9.08 -4.16 15.65
N SER A 75 -9.99 -4.73 16.43
CA SER A 75 -11.42 -4.40 16.35
C SER A 75 -11.74 -2.94 16.68
N THR A 76 -10.85 -2.29 17.45
CA THR A 76 -10.98 -0.87 17.78
C THR A 76 -10.86 0.04 16.56
N LEU A 77 -10.30 -0.46 15.46
CA LEU A 77 -10.12 0.30 14.21
C LEU A 77 -11.17 -0.07 13.15
N SER A 78 -12.19 -0.83 13.50
CA SER A 78 -13.24 -1.27 12.57
C SER A 78 -14.04 -0.13 11.95
N PHE A 79 -13.93 1.08 12.49
CA PHE A 79 -14.56 2.27 11.94
C PHE A 79 -13.90 2.77 10.65
N LEU A 80 -12.68 2.31 10.35
CA LEU A 80 -11.95 2.78 9.16
C LEU A 80 -12.67 2.34 7.88
N PRO A 81 -12.85 3.26 6.93
CA PRO A 81 -13.42 2.89 5.63
C PRO A 81 -12.54 1.84 4.94
N GLY A 82 -13.17 0.77 4.46
CA GLY A 82 -12.47 -0.32 3.79
C GLY A 82 -11.98 -1.43 4.72
N TYR A 83 -12.08 -1.27 6.03
CA TYR A 83 -11.64 -2.27 7.00
C TYR A 83 -12.18 -3.67 6.69
N ASP A 84 -13.46 -3.77 6.34
CA ASP A 84 -14.11 -5.06 6.06
C ASP A 84 -13.70 -5.68 4.72
N LEU A 85 -13.02 -4.92 3.88
CA LEU A 85 -12.56 -5.38 2.57
C LEU A 85 -11.14 -5.94 2.62
N ILE A 86 -10.45 -5.83 3.75
CA ILE A 86 -9.09 -6.31 3.90
C ILE A 86 -9.09 -7.83 3.99
N CYS A 87 -8.35 -8.48 3.11
CA CYS A 87 -8.20 -9.93 3.09
C CYS A 87 -7.19 -10.38 4.13
N LEU A 88 -7.53 -11.42 4.88
CA LEU A 88 -6.65 -11.99 5.91
C LEU A 88 -6.09 -13.35 5.51
N ASP A 89 -6.57 -13.93 4.42
CA ASP A 89 -6.13 -15.23 3.94
C ASP A 89 -5.59 -15.13 2.52
N LYS A 90 -4.34 -15.55 2.34
CA LYS A 90 -3.67 -15.55 1.02
C LYS A 90 -4.43 -16.33 -0.04
N LYS A 91 -5.19 -17.34 0.35
CA LYS A 91 -5.97 -18.17 -0.59
C LYS A 91 -6.99 -17.38 -1.37
N ASP A 92 -7.49 -16.30 -0.78
CA ASP A 92 -8.53 -15.48 -1.37
C ASP A 92 -7.97 -14.35 -2.23
N LEU A 93 -6.63 -14.27 -2.38
CA LEU A 93 -5.98 -13.21 -3.14
C LEU A 93 -5.76 -13.63 -4.59
N PRO A 94 -6.19 -12.80 -5.55
CA PRO A 94 -5.90 -13.03 -6.97
C PRO A 94 -4.48 -12.58 -7.33
N VAL A 95 -3.47 -13.18 -6.70
CA VAL A 95 -2.07 -12.74 -6.82
C VAL A 95 -1.59 -12.78 -8.28
N SER A 96 -2.00 -13.81 -9.02
CA SER A 96 -1.62 -13.94 -10.43
C SER A 96 -2.17 -12.83 -11.33
N GLU A 97 -3.22 -12.17 -10.89
CA GLU A 97 -3.86 -11.07 -11.63
C GLU A 97 -3.25 -9.70 -11.29
N CYS A 98 -2.44 -9.64 -10.22
CA CYS A 98 -1.83 -8.39 -9.77
C CYS A 98 -0.48 -8.19 -10.45
N ASP A 99 -0.30 -7.03 -11.08
CA ASP A 99 0.94 -6.68 -11.77
C ASP A 99 1.75 -5.61 -11.01
N LEU A 100 1.24 -5.14 -9.87
CA LEU A 100 1.96 -4.22 -9.00
C LEU A 100 1.65 -4.56 -7.54
N ILE A 101 2.68 -4.61 -6.70
CA ILE A 101 2.54 -4.78 -5.25
C ILE A 101 3.05 -3.52 -4.58
N ILE A 102 2.22 -2.94 -3.72
CA ILE A 102 2.59 -1.80 -2.90
C ILE A 102 2.64 -2.24 -1.44
N SER A 103 3.82 -2.20 -0.84
CA SER A 103 4.02 -2.49 0.58
C SER A 103 3.96 -1.20 1.39
N LEU A 104 3.11 -1.20 2.41
CA LEU A 104 2.88 -0.05 3.27
C LEU A 104 3.31 -0.38 4.70
N ASP A 105 4.06 0.53 5.32
CA ASP A 105 4.51 0.40 6.70
C ASP A 105 5.25 -0.91 6.97
N CYS A 106 6.05 -1.37 6.00
CA CYS A 106 6.90 -2.55 6.15
C CYS A 106 8.32 -2.08 6.44
N GLY A 107 8.74 -2.25 7.68
CA GLY A 107 9.98 -1.66 8.19
C GLY A 107 11.26 -2.23 7.61
N ASN A 108 11.26 -3.47 7.11
CA ASN A 108 12.45 -4.08 6.53
C ASN A 108 12.11 -5.20 5.54
N VAL A 109 13.13 -5.64 4.82
CA VAL A 109 13.01 -6.70 3.80
C VAL A 109 12.58 -8.04 4.40
N ALA A 110 13.03 -8.34 5.61
CA ALA A 110 12.68 -9.59 6.29
C ALA A 110 11.18 -9.68 6.57
N THR A 111 10.55 -8.59 6.97
CA THR A 111 9.10 -8.53 7.17
C THR A 111 8.35 -8.83 5.87
N ARG A 112 8.83 -8.28 4.75
CA ARG A 112 8.23 -8.52 3.43
C ARG A 112 8.44 -9.97 2.99
N ALA A 113 9.62 -10.52 3.22
CA ALA A 113 9.93 -11.90 2.87
C ALA A 113 9.04 -12.89 3.63
N THR A 114 8.78 -12.65 4.91
CA THR A 114 7.88 -13.47 5.70
C THR A 114 6.46 -13.45 5.14
N THR A 115 6.04 -12.33 4.59
CA THR A 115 4.73 -12.20 3.94
C THR A 115 4.67 -12.97 2.63
N ASN A 116 5.81 -13.11 1.93
CA ASN A 116 5.87 -13.75 0.61
C ASN A 116 6.17 -15.24 0.65
N ASN A 117 6.79 -15.75 1.72
CA ASN A 117 7.32 -17.12 1.77
C ASN A 117 6.40 -18.16 2.38
N HIS A 118 5.18 -17.84 2.71
CA HIS A 118 4.21 -18.83 3.13
C HIS A 118 3.40 -19.28 1.92
N ASN A 119 4.02 -20.20 1.17
CA ASN A 119 3.30 -21.00 0.20
C ASN A 119 2.43 -22.02 0.92
#